data_f055847a55ecce0703dd1b7585f60e0e
#
_entry.id   f055847a55ecce0703dd1b7585f60e0e
#
_cell.length_a   1.000
_cell.length_b   1.000
_cell.length_c   1.000
_cell.angle_alpha   90.00
_cell.angle_beta   90.00
_cell.angle_gamma   90.00
#
_symmetry.space_group_name_H-M   'P 1'
#
loop_
_entity.id
_entity.type
_entity.pdbx_description
1 polymer ?
#
loop_
_entity_poly.entity_id
_entity_poly.type
_entity_poly.pdbx_seq_one_letter_code
_entity_poly.pdbx_strand_id
1 'polypeptide(L)'
;NIGVSPHHRQFHGTMWVDPATFRDYVESFTRNLSYHGIDRVIYVNAHGGNVEHLREVGRRLRDDEELYAIEWMWNESIPELVEEVFEHNGPHGGPKETALIQHLRPELVHDDRLAEARDGGLTRFDAETGRQHGARTFYDAIDNTDNGVLGDQTDATAAKGERLFDAATEQLVALCEWLGDQQFTELLPRDHV
;
A
#
# COMPACT_ATOMS: atom_id res chain seq x y z
N ASN A 1 -2.24 -6.77 -11.72
CA ASN A 1 -1.96 -5.35 -11.53
C ASN A 1 -0.45 -5.18 -11.41
N ILE A 2 0.11 -4.19 -12.08
CA ILE A 2 1.53 -3.83 -12.04
C ILE A 2 1.62 -2.43 -11.45
N GLY A 3 2.53 -2.26 -10.48
CA GLY A 3 2.75 -0.99 -9.78
C GLY A 3 4.16 -0.45 -9.96
N VAL A 4 4.50 0.55 -9.17
CA VAL A 4 5.83 1.18 -9.15
C VAL A 4 6.73 0.44 -8.18
N SER A 5 7.61 -0.42 -8.69
CA SER A 5 8.45 -1.30 -7.87
C SER A 5 9.90 -1.41 -8.35
N PRO A 6 10.58 -0.34 -8.78
CA PRO A 6 11.96 -0.42 -9.25
C PRO A 6 12.94 -0.79 -8.14
N HIS A 7 12.60 -0.56 -6.89
CA HIS A 7 13.40 -0.92 -5.73
C HIS A 7 13.46 -2.43 -5.44
N HIS A 8 12.67 -3.23 -6.17
CA HIS A 8 12.72 -4.70 -6.12
C HIS A 8 13.30 -5.33 -7.40
N ARG A 9 13.86 -4.53 -8.31
CA ARG A 9 14.32 -4.96 -9.65
C ARG A 9 15.37 -6.07 -9.64
N GLN A 10 16.10 -6.25 -8.53
CA GLN A 10 17.15 -7.27 -8.39
C GLN A 10 16.58 -8.69 -8.17
N PHE A 11 15.29 -8.80 -7.79
CA PHE A 11 14.64 -10.11 -7.61
C PHE A 11 14.03 -10.58 -8.92
N HIS A 12 14.36 -11.81 -9.30
CA HIS A 12 13.89 -12.39 -10.56
C HIS A 12 12.38 -12.42 -10.67
N GLY A 13 11.85 -11.96 -11.80
CA GLY A 13 10.42 -11.94 -12.06
C GLY A 13 9.71 -10.67 -11.61
N THR A 14 10.40 -9.73 -10.95
CA THR A 14 9.83 -8.44 -10.62
C THR A 14 9.50 -7.66 -11.89
N MET A 15 8.25 -7.27 -12.03
CA MET A 15 7.76 -6.41 -13.10
C MET A 15 7.20 -5.13 -12.50
N TRP A 16 7.56 -4.00 -13.09
CA TRP A 16 7.08 -2.69 -12.66
C TRP A 16 6.78 -1.79 -13.85
N VAL A 17 6.11 -0.70 -13.59
CA VAL A 17 5.91 0.39 -14.54
C VAL A 17 6.66 1.64 -14.04
N ASP A 18 7.17 2.43 -14.97
CA ASP A 18 7.83 3.68 -14.59
C ASP A 18 6.88 4.64 -13.85
N PRO A 19 7.36 5.37 -12.83
CA PRO A 19 6.54 6.28 -12.03
C PRO A 19 5.74 7.28 -12.85
N ALA A 20 6.30 7.86 -13.91
CA ALA A 20 5.61 8.80 -14.77
C ALA A 20 4.46 8.11 -15.52
N THR A 21 4.74 6.97 -16.16
CA THR A 21 3.73 6.18 -16.87
C THR A 21 2.60 5.71 -15.94
N PHE A 22 2.94 5.31 -14.70
CA PHE A 22 1.94 4.93 -13.72
C PHE A 22 1.01 6.10 -13.39
N ARG A 23 1.57 7.28 -13.08
CA ARG A 23 0.77 8.47 -12.80
C ARG A 23 -0.11 8.87 -13.98
N ASP A 24 0.46 8.94 -15.18
CA ASP A 24 -0.28 9.33 -16.38
C ASP A 24 -1.44 8.36 -16.67
N TYR A 25 -1.21 7.06 -16.49
CA TYR A 25 -2.26 6.05 -16.65
C TYR A 25 -3.37 6.20 -15.61
N VAL A 26 -3.02 6.29 -14.32
CA VAL A 26 -3.99 6.42 -13.24
C VAL A 26 -4.77 7.72 -13.37
N GLU A 27 -4.09 8.84 -13.64
CA GLU A 27 -4.72 10.15 -13.83
C GLU A 27 -5.69 10.12 -15.00
N SER A 28 -5.26 9.62 -16.17
CA SER A 28 -6.11 9.50 -17.35
C SER A 28 -7.35 8.64 -17.10
N PHE A 29 -7.17 7.50 -16.43
CA PHE A 29 -8.29 6.63 -16.06
C PHE A 29 -9.26 7.32 -15.10
N THR A 30 -8.73 8.01 -14.10
CA THR A 30 -9.55 8.69 -13.08
C THR A 30 -10.33 9.85 -13.69
N ARG A 31 -9.72 10.64 -14.59
CA ARG A 31 -10.41 11.74 -15.29
C ARG A 31 -11.61 11.26 -16.11
N ASN A 32 -11.57 10.04 -16.64
CA ASN A 32 -12.74 9.49 -17.34
C ASN A 32 -13.96 9.32 -16.41
N LEU A 33 -13.77 9.17 -15.11
CA LEU A 33 -14.87 9.06 -14.14
C LEU A 33 -15.65 10.37 -14.01
N SER A 34 -14.97 11.53 -14.13
CA SER A 34 -15.63 12.84 -14.08
C SER A 34 -16.63 13.03 -15.22
N TYR A 35 -16.31 12.49 -16.41
CA TYR A 35 -17.25 12.48 -17.53
C TYR A 35 -18.56 11.78 -17.23
N HIS A 36 -18.55 10.83 -16.30
CA HIS A 36 -19.73 10.10 -15.83
C HIS A 36 -20.36 10.71 -14.57
N GLY A 37 -19.92 11.89 -14.14
CA GLY A 37 -20.43 12.57 -12.96
C GLY A 37 -19.93 11.98 -11.63
N ILE A 38 -18.86 11.19 -11.64
CA ILE A 38 -18.21 10.69 -10.44
C ILE A 38 -17.12 11.69 -10.06
N ASP A 39 -17.28 12.34 -8.92
CA ASP A 39 -16.40 13.42 -8.44
C ASP A 39 -15.52 13.03 -7.24
N ARG A 40 -15.70 11.83 -6.69
CA ARG A 40 -14.95 11.30 -5.53
C ARG A 40 -14.44 9.90 -5.81
N VAL A 41 -13.16 9.67 -5.54
CA VAL A 41 -12.47 8.40 -5.83
C VAL A 41 -11.60 8.00 -4.64
N ILE A 42 -11.63 6.72 -4.28
CA ILE A 42 -10.69 6.11 -3.34
C ILE A 42 -9.83 5.11 -4.11
N TYR A 43 -8.54 5.33 -4.13
CA TYR A 43 -7.57 4.35 -4.60
C TYR A 43 -7.30 3.35 -3.48
N VAL A 44 -7.86 2.15 -3.60
CA VAL A 44 -7.56 1.04 -2.68
C VAL A 44 -6.19 0.48 -3.03
N ASN A 45 -5.19 0.82 -2.24
CA ASN A 45 -3.80 0.50 -2.48
C ASN A 45 -3.32 -0.60 -1.52
N ALA A 46 -2.49 -1.50 -2.04
CA ALA A 46 -1.86 -2.57 -1.29
C ALA A 46 -0.34 -2.64 -1.53
N HIS A 47 0.27 -1.57 -2.09
CA HIS A 47 1.69 -1.56 -2.40
C HIS A 47 2.32 -0.21 -2.07
N GLY A 48 3.31 -0.22 -1.16
CA GLY A 48 3.97 1.00 -0.68
C GLY A 48 4.59 1.85 -1.80
N GLY A 49 5.12 1.22 -2.85
CA GLY A 49 5.71 1.92 -3.99
C GLY A 49 4.72 2.78 -4.79
N ASN A 50 3.41 2.59 -4.63
CA ASN A 50 2.40 3.38 -5.33
C ASN A 50 1.99 4.64 -4.58
N VAL A 51 2.18 4.70 -3.26
CA VAL A 51 1.60 5.69 -2.35
C VAL A 51 1.85 7.13 -2.80
N GLU A 52 3.12 7.50 -2.98
CA GLU A 52 3.49 8.87 -3.36
C GLU A 52 2.93 9.27 -4.73
N HIS A 53 2.84 8.32 -5.65
CA HIS A 53 2.35 8.55 -7.00
C HIS A 53 0.82 8.71 -7.04
N LEU A 54 0.09 7.93 -6.26
CA LEU A 54 -1.36 8.07 -6.12
C LEU A 54 -1.74 9.38 -5.42
N ARG A 55 -0.99 9.77 -4.40
CA ARG A 55 -1.15 11.06 -3.70
C ARG A 55 -0.86 12.25 -4.63
N GLU A 56 0.16 12.14 -5.48
CA GLU A 56 0.46 13.18 -6.47
C GLU A 56 -0.66 13.31 -7.50
N VAL A 57 -1.19 12.19 -8.02
CA VAL A 57 -2.34 12.21 -8.94
C VAL A 57 -3.56 12.84 -8.27
N GLY A 58 -3.90 12.41 -7.05
CA GLY A 58 -5.01 12.98 -6.28
C GLY A 58 -4.88 14.50 -6.08
N ARG A 59 -3.65 14.97 -5.82
CA ARG A 59 -3.38 16.40 -5.70
C ARG A 59 -3.62 17.16 -7.01
N ARG A 60 -3.12 16.65 -8.15
CA ARG A 60 -3.33 17.27 -9.46
C ARG A 60 -4.80 17.41 -9.81
N LEU A 61 -5.56 16.31 -9.62
CA LEU A 61 -7.01 16.29 -9.86
C LEU A 61 -7.77 17.29 -9.00
N ARG A 62 -7.35 17.45 -7.73
CA ARG A 62 -7.93 18.44 -6.83
C ARG A 62 -7.56 19.88 -7.22
N ASP A 63 -6.31 20.11 -7.63
CA ASP A 63 -5.83 21.44 -8.05
C ASP A 63 -6.54 21.89 -9.35
N ASP A 64 -6.93 20.94 -10.22
CA ASP A 64 -7.72 21.18 -11.44
C ASP A 64 -9.24 21.29 -11.15
N GLU A 65 -9.66 21.11 -9.90
CA GLU A 65 -11.07 21.18 -9.44
C GLU A 65 -12.02 20.20 -10.13
N GLU A 66 -11.49 19.09 -10.69
CA GLU A 66 -12.30 18.12 -11.41
C GLU A 66 -12.79 16.98 -10.52
N LEU A 67 -11.92 16.50 -9.61
CA LEU A 67 -12.13 15.32 -8.82
C LEU A 67 -11.43 15.44 -7.46
N TYR A 68 -11.99 14.79 -6.46
CA TYR A 68 -11.32 14.55 -5.19
C TYR A 68 -10.94 13.07 -5.09
N ALA A 69 -9.68 12.76 -5.30
CA ALA A 69 -9.16 11.40 -5.27
C ALA A 69 -8.16 11.24 -4.12
N ILE A 70 -8.39 10.21 -3.29
CA ILE A 70 -7.56 9.92 -2.13
C ILE A 70 -7.00 8.50 -2.20
N GLU A 71 -5.82 8.30 -1.64
CA GLU A 71 -5.19 6.99 -1.52
C GLU A 71 -5.46 6.42 -0.13
N TRP A 72 -5.85 5.16 -0.07
CA TRP A 72 -6.06 4.40 1.15
C TRP A 72 -5.20 3.14 1.14
N MET A 73 -4.35 3.00 2.15
CA MET A 73 -3.50 1.84 2.35
C MET A 73 -4.09 0.95 3.44
N TRP A 74 -4.39 -0.28 3.09
CA TRP A 74 -5.12 -1.19 3.96
C TRP A 74 -4.48 -1.41 5.35
N ASN A 75 -3.17 -1.60 5.41
CA ASN A 75 -2.47 -1.85 6.67
C ASN A 75 -2.20 -0.59 7.50
N GLU A 76 -2.17 0.58 6.86
CA GLU A 76 -2.08 1.87 7.56
C GLU A 76 -3.41 2.28 8.21
N SER A 77 -4.52 1.63 7.84
CA SER A 77 -5.83 1.89 8.44
C SER A 77 -6.07 1.14 9.75
N ILE A 78 -5.23 0.13 10.06
CA ILE A 78 -5.36 -0.76 11.23
C ILE A 78 -4.00 -1.02 11.93
N PRO A 79 -3.15 0.00 12.16
CA PRO A 79 -1.78 -0.22 12.64
C PRO A 79 -1.75 -0.88 14.02
N GLU A 80 -2.62 -0.49 14.95
CA GLU A 80 -2.67 -1.07 16.29
C GLU A 80 -3.03 -2.55 16.27
N LEU A 81 -3.92 -2.97 15.37
CA LEU A 81 -4.28 -4.38 15.22
C LEU A 81 -3.12 -5.19 14.63
N VAL A 82 -2.39 -4.62 13.67
CA VAL A 82 -1.21 -5.27 13.10
C VAL A 82 -0.15 -5.50 14.18
N GLU A 83 0.12 -4.52 15.04
CA GLU A 83 1.05 -4.62 16.16
C GLU A 83 0.58 -5.61 17.24
N GLU A 84 -0.74 -5.69 17.50
CA GLU A 84 -1.31 -6.67 18.43
C GLU A 84 -1.14 -8.10 17.92
N VAL A 85 -1.33 -8.30 16.63
CA VAL A 85 -1.43 -9.64 16.02
C VAL A 85 -0.07 -10.25 15.71
N PHE A 86 0.94 -9.43 15.38
CA PHE A 86 2.25 -9.90 14.95
C PHE A 86 3.39 -9.30 15.76
N GLU A 87 4.20 -10.14 16.39
CA GLU A 87 5.37 -9.71 17.16
C GLU A 87 6.50 -9.18 16.24
N HIS A 88 6.69 -9.81 15.08
CA HIS A 88 7.75 -9.48 14.11
C HIS A 88 7.18 -9.23 12.72
N ASN A 89 6.39 -8.16 12.62
CA ASN A 89 5.79 -7.75 11.37
C ASN A 89 6.77 -6.93 10.54
N GLY A 90 7.42 -7.57 9.57
CA GLY A 90 8.29 -6.87 8.63
C GLY A 90 7.51 -6.03 7.59
N PRO A 91 8.18 -5.06 6.95
CA PRO A 91 7.52 -4.13 6.04
C PRO A 91 7.21 -4.71 4.66
N HIS A 92 7.75 -5.88 4.27
CA HIS A 92 7.57 -6.42 2.92
C HIS A 92 7.51 -7.94 2.88
N GLY A 93 6.45 -8.48 2.28
CA GLY A 93 6.23 -9.92 2.18
C GLY A 93 6.12 -10.59 3.56
N GLY A 94 5.82 -9.82 4.60
CA GLY A 94 5.82 -10.24 5.98
C GLY A 94 4.57 -11.01 6.40
N PRO A 95 4.44 -11.35 7.70
CA PRO A 95 3.37 -12.21 8.19
C PRO A 95 1.98 -11.61 7.98
N LYS A 96 1.80 -10.30 8.03
CA LYS A 96 0.49 -9.68 7.79
C LYS A 96 -0.01 -9.88 6.37
N GLU A 97 0.88 -9.75 5.38
CA GLU A 97 0.54 -9.95 3.97
C GLU A 97 0.31 -11.43 3.68
N THR A 98 1.17 -12.29 4.22
CA THR A 98 1.02 -13.74 4.11
C THR A 98 -0.29 -14.23 4.73
N ALA A 99 -0.64 -13.77 5.94
CA ALA A 99 -1.89 -14.13 6.62
C ALA A 99 -3.12 -13.69 5.81
N LEU A 100 -3.08 -12.47 5.24
CA LEU A 100 -4.16 -11.98 4.40
C LEU A 100 -4.37 -12.87 3.17
N ILE A 101 -3.30 -13.29 2.50
CA ILE A 101 -3.40 -14.22 1.36
C ILE A 101 -3.83 -15.61 1.79
N GLN A 102 -3.37 -16.11 2.93
CA GLN A 102 -3.86 -17.41 3.48
C GLN A 102 -5.37 -17.38 3.74
N HIS A 103 -5.91 -16.24 4.16
CA HIS A 103 -7.35 -16.08 4.33
C HIS A 103 -8.09 -16.01 2.99
N LEU A 104 -7.64 -15.15 2.08
CA LEU A 104 -8.35 -14.85 0.83
C LEU A 104 -8.12 -15.88 -0.27
N ARG A 105 -6.92 -16.42 -0.40
CA ARG A 105 -6.46 -17.28 -1.48
C ARG A 105 -5.41 -18.27 -0.98
N PRO A 106 -5.77 -19.20 -0.06
CA PRO A 106 -4.82 -20.13 0.56
C PRO A 106 -4.06 -20.98 -0.46
N GLU A 107 -4.65 -21.26 -1.60
CA GLU A 107 -4.01 -22.01 -2.69
C GLU A 107 -2.81 -21.31 -3.33
N LEU A 108 -2.60 -20.03 -3.05
CA LEU A 108 -1.45 -19.26 -3.54
C LEU A 108 -0.29 -19.22 -2.55
N VAL A 109 -0.47 -19.74 -1.33
CA VAL A 109 0.56 -19.76 -0.30
C VAL A 109 1.20 -21.14 -0.22
N HIS A 110 2.53 -21.17 -0.26
CA HIS A 110 3.32 -22.38 -0.08
C HIS A 110 3.67 -22.54 1.41
N ASP A 111 2.72 -23.05 2.21
CA ASP A 111 2.86 -23.18 3.67
C ASP A 111 4.08 -24.01 4.09
N ASP A 112 4.46 -24.99 3.28
CA ASP A 112 5.65 -25.83 3.47
C ASP A 112 6.98 -25.08 3.29
N ARG A 113 6.93 -23.86 2.74
CA ARG A 113 8.10 -23.02 2.44
C ARG A 113 8.20 -21.74 3.25
N LEU A 114 7.25 -21.45 4.14
CA LEU A 114 7.26 -20.21 4.93
C LEU A 114 8.54 -20.03 5.75
N ALA A 115 9.07 -21.13 6.32
CA ALA A 115 10.31 -21.09 7.08
C ALA A 115 11.55 -20.77 6.24
N GLU A 116 11.54 -21.10 4.93
CA GLU A 116 12.62 -20.75 4.00
C GLU A 116 12.59 -19.25 3.64
N ALA A 117 11.40 -18.67 3.63
CA ALA A 117 11.19 -17.25 3.31
C ALA A 117 11.43 -16.35 4.53
N ARG A 118 11.45 -16.94 5.73
CA ARG A 118 11.63 -16.21 6.98
C ARG A 118 12.87 -15.34 6.92
N ASP A 119 12.67 -14.08 7.19
CA ASP A 119 13.68 -13.07 7.39
C ASP A 119 14.92 -13.26 6.53
N GLY A 120 14.81 -12.93 5.25
CA GLY A 120 15.87 -13.14 4.24
C GLY A 120 17.14 -12.37 4.48
N GLY A 121 17.39 -11.87 5.70
CA GLY A 121 18.71 -11.43 6.02
C GLY A 121 18.94 -10.14 6.73
N LEU A 122 19.87 -9.45 6.30
CA LEU A 122 20.63 -8.38 6.93
C LEU A 122 19.89 -7.05 6.84
N THR A 123 19.39 -6.53 7.94
CA THR A 123 19.14 -5.09 8.05
C THR A 123 20.48 -4.35 8.06
N ARG A 124 20.94 -3.90 6.88
CA ARG A 124 22.08 -3.01 6.79
C ARG A 124 21.81 -1.63 7.38
N PHE A 125 20.55 -1.25 7.44
CA PHE A 125 20.08 0.06 7.85
C PHE A 125 18.85 -0.11 8.72
N ASP A 126 18.54 0.91 9.49
CA ASP A 126 17.26 0.99 10.19
C ASP A 126 16.13 1.09 9.14
N ALA A 127 15.68 -0.08 8.69
CA ALA A 127 14.67 -0.23 7.66
C ALA A 127 13.30 0.31 8.12
N GLU A 128 13.08 0.39 9.43
CA GLU A 128 11.84 0.87 10.02
C GLU A 128 11.63 2.36 9.76
N THR A 129 12.69 3.15 9.76
CA THR A 129 12.55 4.60 9.59
C THR A 129 12.99 5.10 8.23
N GLY A 130 13.85 4.38 7.50
CA GLY A 130 14.43 4.85 6.23
C GLY A 130 15.04 6.24 6.35
N ARG A 131 15.50 6.62 7.56
CA ARG A 131 15.95 7.97 7.87
C ARG A 131 17.33 7.93 8.51
N GLN A 132 18.16 8.89 8.10
CA GLN A 132 19.45 9.17 8.74
C GLN A 132 19.54 10.66 9.02
N HIS A 133 19.66 11.04 10.29
CA HIS A 133 19.76 12.45 10.70
C HIS A 133 18.67 13.35 10.12
N GLY A 134 17.43 12.84 9.99
CA GLY A 134 16.30 13.56 9.43
C GLY A 134 16.14 13.49 7.90
N ALA A 135 17.15 12.99 7.18
CA ALA A 135 17.06 12.75 5.74
C ALA A 135 16.39 11.40 5.46
N ARG A 136 15.56 11.33 4.41
CA ARG A 136 15.10 10.06 3.85
C ARG A 136 16.22 9.46 3.02
N THR A 137 16.48 8.18 3.25
CA THR A 137 17.47 7.40 2.51
C THR A 137 16.78 6.64 1.37
N PHE A 138 17.58 6.29 0.35
CA PHE A 138 17.10 5.55 -0.81
C PHE A 138 17.92 4.25 -0.91
N TYR A 139 17.26 3.13 -0.62
CA TYR A 139 17.82 1.80 -0.72
C TYR A 139 16.91 0.93 -1.57
N ASP A 140 17.51 -0.01 -2.28
CA ASP A 140 16.77 -1.09 -2.91
C ASP A 140 16.51 -2.21 -1.88
N ALA A 141 15.49 -3.02 -2.13
CA ALA A 141 15.13 -4.09 -1.21
C ALA A 141 16.27 -5.10 -0.99
N ILE A 142 17.12 -5.33 -2.01
CA ILE A 142 18.31 -6.19 -1.93
C ILE A 142 19.34 -5.71 -0.91
N ASP A 143 19.33 -4.44 -0.55
CA ASP A 143 20.21 -3.89 0.49
C ASP A 143 19.82 -4.37 1.89
N ASN A 144 18.60 -4.85 2.06
CA ASN A 144 18.03 -5.25 3.35
C ASN A 144 17.67 -6.73 3.43
N THR A 145 17.55 -7.44 2.30
CA THR A 145 17.11 -8.84 2.27
C THR A 145 17.66 -9.57 1.06
N ASP A 146 18.09 -10.82 1.24
CA ASP A 146 18.62 -11.66 0.16
C ASP A 146 17.52 -12.36 -0.66
N ASN A 147 16.32 -12.49 -0.12
CA ASN A 147 15.20 -13.21 -0.76
C ASN A 147 13.97 -12.33 -1.04
N GLY A 148 14.04 -11.03 -0.74
CA GLY A 148 12.95 -10.08 -0.98
C GLY A 148 11.95 -9.98 0.16
N VAL A 149 12.10 -10.74 1.23
CA VAL A 149 11.17 -10.80 2.36
C VAL A 149 11.76 -10.11 3.58
N LEU A 150 10.94 -9.38 4.31
CA LEU A 150 11.25 -8.77 5.60
C LEU A 150 10.15 -9.15 6.61
N GLY A 151 10.51 -9.93 7.63
CA GLY A 151 9.59 -10.40 8.67
C GLY A 151 9.56 -11.94 8.81
N ASP A 152 8.78 -12.43 9.76
CA ASP A 152 8.61 -13.85 10.05
C ASP A 152 7.26 -14.38 9.56
N GLN A 153 7.22 -14.92 8.34
CA GLN A 153 6.01 -15.46 7.73
C GLN A 153 5.45 -16.68 8.45
N THR A 154 6.26 -17.34 9.30
CA THR A 154 5.81 -18.51 10.07
C THR A 154 4.77 -18.14 11.12
N ASP A 155 4.67 -16.86 11.48
CA ASP A 155 3.62 -16.33 12.38
C ASP A 155 2.29 -16.04 11.67
N ALA A 156 2.23 -16.19 10.34
CA ALA A 156 1.01 -16.00 9.57
C ALA A 156 0.03 -17.16 9.79
N THR A 157 -1.25 -16.83 9.89
CA THR A 157 -2.36 -17.79 9.85
C THR A 157 -3.58 -17.19 9.16
N ALA A 158 -4.40 -18.02 8.53
CA ALA A 158 -5.65 -17.57 7.91
C ALA A 158 -6.58 -16.84 8.90
N ALA A 159 -6.62 -17.29 10.16
CA ALA A 159 -7.44 -16.64 11.19
C ALA A 159 -6.94 -15.22 11.55
N LYS A 160 -5.62 -14.99 11.57
CA LYS A 160 -5.05 -13.66 11.70
C LYS A 160 -5.40 -12.81 10.47
N GLY A 161 -5.31 -13.38 9.27
CA GLY A 161 -5.69 -12.75 8.02
C GLY A 161 -7.15 -12.30 7.97
N GLU A 162 -8.08 -13.15 8.45
CA GLU A 162 -9.50 -12.84 8.60
C GLU A 162 -9.71 -11.60 9.48
N ARG A 163 -9.08 -11.56 10.66
CA ARG A 163 -9.17 -10.41 11.57
C ARG A 163 -8.68 -9.11 10.91
N LEU A 164 -7.56 -9.16 10.18
CA LEU A 164 -7.05 -8.00 9.46
C LEU A 164 -7.99 -7.57 8.34
N PHE A 165 -8.50 -8.53 7.57
CA PHE A 165 -9.41 -8.25 6.45
C PHE A 165 -10.70 -7.58 6.92
N ASP A 166 -11.32 -8.14 7.96
CA ASP A 166 -12.56 -7.60 8.52
C ASP A 166 -12.36 -6.18 9.05
N ALA A 167 -11.31 -5.97 9.87
CA ALA A 167 -11.03 -4.66 10.42
C ALA A 167 -10.69 -3.61 9.33
N ALA A 168 -9.88 -3.96 8.34
CA ALA A 168 -9.56 -3.06 7.24
C ALA A 168 -10.80 -2.75 6.38
N THR A 169 -11.68 -3.74 6.19
CA THR A 169 -12.95 -3.55 5.47
C THR A 169 -13.86 -2.58 6.22
N GLU A 170 -13.99 -2.70 7.55
CA GLU A 170 -14.75 -1.75 8.37
C GLU A 170 -14.20 -0.32 8.22
N GLN A 171 -12.89 -0.14 8.22
CA GLN A 171 -12.27 1.18 8.02
C GLN A 171 -12.54 1.73 6.61
N LEU A 172 -12.49 0.89 5.58
CA LEU A 172 -12.79 1.32 4.22
C LEU A 172 -14.27 1.70 4.06
N VAL A 173 -15.18 0.95 4.67
CA VAL A 173 -16.63 1.30 4.68
C VAL A 173 -16.84 2.65 5.36
N ALA A 174 -16.26 2.85 6.54
CA ALA A 174 -16.35 4.14 7.24
C ALA A 174 -15.76 5.30 6.42
N LEU A 175 -14.68 5.07 5.68
CA LEU A 175 -14.11 6.07 4.77
C LEU A 175 -15.04 6.37 3.60
N CYS A 176 -15.70 5.36 3.01
CA CYS A 176 -16.67 5.55 1.94
C CYS A 176 -17.87 6.38 2.43
N GLU A 177 -18.39 6.08 3.62
CA GLU A 177 -19.49 6.82 4.23
C GLU A 177 -19.09 8.27 4.49
N TRP A 178 -17.93 8.49 5.16
CA TRP A 178 -17.40 9.83 5.40
C TRP A 178 -17.25 10.63 4.09
N LEU A 179 -16.65 10.05 3.07
CA LEU A 179 -16.43 10.73 1.79
C LEU A 179 -17.74 11.02 1.07
N GLY A 180 -18.72 10.12 1.18
CA GLY A 180 -20.06 10.30 0.61
C GLY A 180 -20.83 11.47 1.24
N ASP A 181 -20.62 11.71 2.53
CA ASP A 181 -21.29 12.77 3.29
C ASP A 181 -20.66 14.17 3.06
N GLN A 182 -19.46 14.25 2.48
CA GLN A 182 -18.82 15.53 2.24
C GLN A 182 -19.50 16.28 1.08
N GLN A 183 -19.63 17.60 1.19
CA GLN A 183 -19.96 18.42 0.05
C GLN A 183 -18.73 18.55 -0.87
N PHE A 184 -18.88 18.27 -2.16
CA PHE A 184 -17.75 18.29 -3.09
C PHE A 184 -16.98 19.62 -3.08
N THR A 185 -17.69 20.74 -3.00
CA THR A 185 -17.09 22.09 -2.93
C THR A 185 -16.23 22.31 -1.69
N GLU A 186 -16.44 21.57 -0.61
CA GLU A 186 -15.63 21.66 0.62
C GLU A 186 -14.33 20.86 0.50
N LEU A 187 -14.27 19.92 -0.44
CA LEU A 187 -13.09 19.10 -0.74
C LEU A 187 -12.12 19.81 -1.69
N LEU A 188 -12.59 20.83 -2.41
CA LEU A 188 -11.80 21.62 -3.36
C LEU A 188 -10.85 22.62 -2.68
N PRO A 189 -9.86 23.18 -3.40
CA PRO A 189 -9.06 24.26 -2.90
C PRO A 189 -9.94 25.47 -2.51
N ARG A 190 -9.55 26.17 -1.44
CA ARG A 190 -10.20 27.43 -1.09
C ARG A 190 -9.65 28.57 -1.94
N ASP A 191 -10.53 29.53 -2.23
CA ASP A 191 -10.13 30.80 -2.83
C ASP A 191 -9.09 31.52 -1.97
N HIS A 192 -8.34 32.40 -2.60
CA HIS A 192 -7.37 33.25 -1.91
C HIS A 192 -8.04 34.12 -0.85
N VAL A 193 -7.38 34.25 0.31
CA VAL A 193 -7.80 35.15 1.40
C VAL A 193 -7.06 36.46 1.25
#